data_a16d39ca52b8eefb88afdfb5b01a2174
#
_entry.id   a16d39ca52b8eefb88afdfb5b01a2174
#
_cell.length_a   1.000
_cell.length_b   1.000
_cell.length_c   1.000
_cell.angle_alpha   90.00
_cell.angle_beta   90.00
_cell.angle_gamma   90.00
#
_symmetry.space_group_name_H-M   'P 1'
#
loop_
_entity.id
_entity.type
_entity.pdbx_description
1 polymer ?
#
loop_
_entity_poly.entity_id
_entity_poly.type
_entity_poly.pdbx_seq_one_letter_code
_entity_poly.pdbx_strand_id
1 'polypeptide(L)'
;MFSISSVILVLVIGLFAVFYYMKISFAYIWRRYKHFFFTLLVVVIAYFLITETILYFERIEKVGESPLLDLSTEQFHHWLLILILSGFENDLFPISVLGKFLATLAIYLGWVGLGASILFEYLTNIKIKKRMEGKNKVIHEGHYVICGWNLRTPDFIENSIKAISDFSNKKCQITIINADLTEVLESNQNLRNLIEKGQLDYVKGKTRDVFTLEQANIDKAASIVLFADGLESDADERTLLRALAISRFCRNKNNKENGTSKDSIYIIAEVNDRQFESSLLDSDVNEVICTTEIGNNIITQTMNTKGLSMVLQDLLSYSDDNNEFYTIDLKVHASLVGYTYDELLPMLRKYNIQLIGIKSVFYDKQNSTIEVIDREEIIERLKIEKELTRQF
;
A
#
# COMPACT_ATOMS: atom_id res chain seq x y z
N MET A 1 -10.41 -28.82 -44.78
CA MET A 1 -9.66 -27.58 -44.55
C MET A 1 -10.31 -26.89 -43.32
N PHE A 2 -9.69 -26.95 -42.16
CA PHE A 2 -10.24 -26.31 -40.95
C PHE A 2 -10.10 -24.81 -41.12
N SER A 3 -11.18 -24.06 -40.90
CA SER A 3 -11.13 -22.61 -40.99
C SER A 3 -10.24 -22.07 -39.85
N ILE A 4 -9.53 -20.96 -40.07
CA ILE A 4 -8.69 -20.31 -39.06
C ILE A 4 -9.46 -20.07 -37.75
N SER A 5 -10.76 -19.78 -37.86
CA SER A 5 -11.69 -19.66 -36.73
C SER A 5 -11.80 -20.97 -35.92
N SER A 6 -11.79 -22.13 -36.57
CA SER A 6 -11.86 -23.43 -35.90
C SER A 6 -10.57 -23.74 -35.10
N VAL A 7 -9.40 -23.35 -35.63
CA VAL A 7 -8.13 -23.54 -34.97
C VAL A 7 -8.01 -22.60 -33.73
N ILE A 8 -8.43 -21.34 -33.89
CA ILE A 8 -8.46 -20.38 -32.78
C ILE A 8 -9.42 -20.87 -31.68
N LEU A 9 -10.60 -21.39 -32.05
CA LEU A 9 -11.57 -21.91 -31.13
C LEU A 9 -11.00 -23.11 -30.33
N VAL A 10 -10.31 -24.03 -31.00
CA VAL A 10 -9.67 -25.20 -30.35
C VAL A 10 -8.55 -24.75 -29.40
N LEU A 11 -7.73 -23.76 -29.79
CA LEU A 11 -6.69 -23.20 -28.92
C LEU A 11 -7.28 -22.49 -27.69
N VAL A 12 -8.35 -21.73 -27.85
CA VAL A 12 -9.04 -21.06 -26.75
C VAL A 12 -9.66 -22.08 -25.79
N ILE A 13 -10.34 -23.11 -26.32
CA ILE A 13 -10.91 -24.18 -25.51
C ILE A 13 -9.81 -24.97 -24.79
N GLY A 14 -8.70 -25.26 -25.47
CA GLY A 14 -7.54 -25.92 -24.89
C GLY A 14 -6.91 -25.11 -23.74
N LEU A 15 -6.77 -23.81 -23.91
CA LEU A 15 -6.30 -22.89 -22.87
C LEU A 15 -7.26 -22.85 -21.68
N PHE A 16 -8.57 -22.76 -21.90
CA PHE A 16 -9.57 -22.84 -20.83
C PHE A 16 -9.54 -24.18 -20.10
N ALA A 17 -9.38 -25.29 -20.80
CA ALA A 17 -9.25 -26.62 -20.19
C ALA A 17 -7.98 -26.73 -19.31
N VAL A 18 -6.84 -26.18 -19.77
CA VAL A 18 -5.61 -26.13 -18.97
C VAL A 18 -5.80 -25.28 -17.71
N PHE A 19 -6.44 -24.13 -17.80
CA PHE A 19 -6.75 -23.29 -16.64
C PHE A 19 -7.68 -23.97 -15.64
N TYR A 20 -8.72 -24.66 -16.15
CA TYR A 20 -9.64 -25.42 -15.32
C TYR A 20 -8.94 -26.59 -14.58
N TYR A 21 -8.07 -27.31 -15.29
CA TYR A 21 -7.34 -28.45 -14.72
C TYR A 21 -6.29 -28.01 -13.67
N MET A 22 -5.64 -26.85 -13.91
CA MET A 22 -4.63 -26.33 -12.98
C MET A 22 -5.25 -25.58 -11.78
N LYS A 23 -6.59 -25.49 -11.65
CA LYS A 23 -7.29 -24.72 -10.60
C LYS A 23 -6.80 -23.27 -10.46
N ILE A 24 -6.24 -22.71 -11.52
CA ILE A 24 -5.73 -21.35 -11.52
C ILE A 24 -6.90 -20.42 -11.79
N SER A 25 -7.21 -19.53 -10.85
CA SER A 25 -8.26 -18.55 -11.03
C SER A 25 -7.90 -17.58 -12.17
N PHE A 26 -8.75 -17.46 -13.17
CA PHE A 26 -8.60 -16.47 -14.26
C PHE A 26 -8.41 -15.05 -13.72
N ALA A 27 -9.06 -14.72 -12.59
CA ALA A 27 -8.90 -13.44 -11.92
C ALA A 27 -7.46 -13.22 -11.40
N TYR A 28 -6.76 -14.26 -10.98
CA TYR A 28 -5.37 -14.18 -10.55
C TYR A 28 -4.43 -13.87 -11.73
N ILE A 29 -4.60 -14.61 -12.84
CA ILE A 29 -3.82 -14.39 -14.07
C ILE A 29 -4.10 -12.99 -14.64
N TRP A 30 -5.37 -12.59 -14.71
CA TRP A 30 -5.74 -11.26 -15.16
C TRP A 30 -5.14 -10.15 -14.30
N ARG A 31 -5.16 -10.27 -12.98
CA ARG A 31 -4.52 -9.28 -12.08
C ARG A 31 -3.01 -9.19 -12.28
N ARG A 32 -2.35 -10.34 -12.47
CA ARG A 32 -0.90 -10.40 -12.62
C ARG A 32 -0.42 -9.92 -13.99
N TYR A 33 -1.13 -10.30 -15.04
CA TYR A 33 -0.71 -10.08 -16.43
C TYR A 33 -1.59 -9.08 -17.19
N LYS A 34 -2.40 -8.26 -16.50
CA LYS A 34 -3.29 -7.28 -17.15
C LYS A 34 -2.56 -6.34 -18.12
N HIS A 35 -1.34 -5.92 -17.77
CA HIS A 35 -0.52 -5.05 -18.63
C HIS A 35 -0.04 -5.80 -19.87
N PHE A 36 0.32 -7.07 -19.74
CA PHE A 36 0.66 -7.92 -20.87
C PHE A 36 -0.53 -8.11 -21.81
N PHE A 37 -1.72 -8.43 -21.27
CA PHE A 37 -2.93 -8.56 -22.08
C PHE A 37 -3.34 -7.25 -22.74
N PHE A 38 -3.18 -6.13 -22.05
CA PHE A 38 -3.43 -4.81 -22.63
C PHE A 38 -2.44 -4.50 -23.76
N THR A 39 -1.15 -4.75 -23.56
CA THR A 39 -0.11 -4.56 -24.59
C THR A 39 -0.38 -5.48 -25.79
N LEU A 40 -0.74 -6.74 -25.56
CA LEU A 40 -1.10 -7.67 -26.62
C LEU A 40 -2.32 -7.16 -27.42
N LEU A 41 -3.34 -6.67 -26.75
CA LEU A 41 -4.52 -6.09 -27.40
C LEU A 41 -4.14 -4.88 -28.27
N VAL A 42 -3.31 -3.98 -27.75
CA VAL A 42 -2.81 -2.81 -28.51
C VAL A 42 -2.03 -3.24 -29.74
N VAL A 43 -1.18 -4.25 -29.60
CA VAL A 43 -0.41 -4.82 -30.73
C VAL A 43 -1.34 -5.42 -31.79
N VAL A 44 -2.38 -6.16 -31.39
CA VAL A 44 -3.37 -6.73 -32.30
C VAL A 44 -4.16 -5.62 -33.03
N ILE A 45 -4.60 -4.59 -32.33
CA ILE A 45 -5.28 -3.45 -32.95
C ILE A 45 -4.34 -2.72 -33.93
N ALA A 46 -3.11 -2.45 -33.52
CA ALA A 46 -2.11 -1.81 -34.39
C ALA A 46 -1.86 -2.67 -35.65
N TYR A 47 -1.78 -3.99 -35.49
CA TYR A 47 -1.64 -4.94 -36.58
C TYR A 47 -2.79 -4.77 -37.60
N PHE A 48 -4.05 -4.76 -37.17
CA PHE A 48 -5.20 -4.57 -38.10
C PHE A 48 -5.14 -3.20 -38.77
N LEU A 49 -4.82 -2.14 -38.05
CA LEU A 49 -4.72 -0.80 -38.63
C LEU A 49 -3.61 -0.71 -39.68
N ILE A 50 -2.46 -1.30 -39.43
CA ILE A 50 -1.35 -1.34 -40.40
C ILE A 50 -1.74 -2.12 -41.63
N THR A 51 -2.44 -3.27 -41.48
CA THR A 51 -2.95 -4.11 -42.55
C THR A 51 -3.85 -3.33 -43.53
N GLU A 52 -4.87 -2.69 -42.98
CA GLU A 52 -5.81 -1.91 -43.79
C GLU A 52 -5.13 -0.70 -44.47
N THR A 53 -4.17 -0.09 -43.76
CA THR A 53 -3.41 1.05 -44.29
C THR A 53 -2.49 0.65 -45.44
N ILE A 54 -1.81 -0.49 -45.35
CA ILE A 54 -0.98 -1.02 -46.46
C ILE A 54 -1.86 -1.27 -47.70
N LEU A 55 -3.00 -1.98 -47.55
CA LEU A 55 -3.91 -2.23 -48.66
C LEU A 55 -4.46 -0.94 -49.29
N TYR A 56 -4.75 0.06 -48.48
CA TYR A 56 -5.23 1.35 -48.96
C TYR A 56 -4.17 2.05 -49.84
N PHE A 57 -2.90 2.09 -49.43
CA PHE A 57 -1.84 2.72 -50.22
C PHE A 57 -1.50 1.91 -51.48
N GLU A 58 -1.51 0.57 -51.44
CA GLU A 58 -1.32 -0.26 -52.64
C GLU A 58 -2.40 -0.02 -53.69
N ARG A 59 -3.65 0.20 -53.26
CA ARG A 59 -4.76 0.54 -54.20
C ARG A 59 -4.60 1.92 -54.83
N ILE A 60 -4.08 2.90 -54.10
CA ILE A 60 -3.93 4.28 -54.61
C ILE A 60 -2.73 4.39 -55.56
N GLU A 61 -1.56 3.89 -55.18
CA GLU A 61 -0.31 4.11 -55.92
C GLU A 61 -0.10 3.14 -57.09
N LYS A 62 -0.64 1.93 -56.99
CA LYS A 62 -0.34 0.83 -57.95
C LYS A 62 -1.57 -0.02 -58.28
N VAL A 63 -2.60 0.61 -58.77
CA VAL A 63 -3.83 -0.07 -59.14
C VAL A 63 -3.55 -1.11 -60.26
N GLY A 64 -3.71 -2.39 -59.92
CA GLY A 64 -3.60 -3.53 -60.86
C GLY A 64 -2.20 -4.14 -61.01
N GLU A 65 -1.16 -3.60 -60.40
CA GLU A 65 0.23 -4.15 -60.51
C GLU A 65 0.74 -4.81 -59.22
N SER A 66 0.08 -4.54 -58.07
CA SER A 66 0.55 -5.09 -56.80
C SER A 66 0.07 -6.53 -56.59
N PRO A 67 0.98 -7.48 -56.36
CA PRO A 67 0.62 -8.87 -56.11
C PRO A 67 -0.16 -9.06 -54.81
N LEU A 68 -0.15 -8.08 -53.91
CA LEU A 68 -0.88 -8.09 -52.66
C LEU A 68 -2.39 -7.85 -52.87
N LEU A 69 -2.79 -7.18 -53.96
CA LEU A 69 -4.19 -6.90 -54.24
C LEU A 69 -4.95 -8.14 -54.82
N ASP A 70 -4.21 -9.12 -55.31
CA ASP A 70 -4.77 -10.38 -55.79
C ASP A 70 -5.01 -11.39 -54.64
N LEU A 71 -4.54 -11.12 -53.46
CA LEU A 71 -4.73 -11.96 -52.28
C LEU A 71 -6.12 -11.80 -51.71
N SER A 72 -6.75 -12.92 -51.32
CA SER A 72 -7.94 -12.87 -50.50
C SER A 72 -7.60 -12.25 -49.12
N THR A 73 -8.57 -11.72 -48.41
CA THR A 73 -8.37 -11.13 -47.06
C THR A 73 -7.68 -12.10 -46.10
N GLU A 74 -8.04 -13.40 -46.14
CA GLU A 74 -7.39 -14.43 -45.31
C GLU A 74 -5.92 -14.63 -45.69
N GLN A 75 -5.60 -14.67 -46.95
CA GLN A 75 -4.22 -14.81 -47.46
C GLN A 75 -3.36 -13.60 -47.11
N PHE A 76 -3.96 -12.40 -47.16
CA PHE A 76 -3.25 -11.18 -46.80
C PHE A 76 -2.92 -11.12 -45.31
N HIS A 77 -3.83 -11.49 -44.41
CA HIS A 77 -3.54 -11.59 -43.00
C HIS A 77 -2.50 -12.67 -42.70
N HIS A 78 -2.54 -13.78 -43.38
CA HIS A 78 -1.52 -14.84 -43.24
C HIS A 78 -0.15 -14.37 -43.72
N TRP A 79 -0.09 -13.69 -44.83
CA TRP A 79 1.14 -13.07 -45.33
C TRP A 79 1.76 -12.11 -44.34
N LEU A 80 0.96 -11.21 -43.75
CA LEU A 80 1.46 -10.23 -42.77
C LEU A 80 1.96 -10.91 -41.48
N LEU A 81 1.30 -11.97 -41.03
CA LEU A 81 1.77 -12.77 -39.90
C LEU A 81 3.14 -13.42 -40.20
N ILE A 82 3.29 -14.01 -41.38
CA ILE A 82 4.58 -14.59 -41.81
C ILE A 82 5.64 -13.50 -41.89
N LEU A 83 5.33 -12.36 -42.45
CA LEU A 83 6.25 -11.22 -42.56
C LEU A 83 6.76 -10.76 -41.18
N ILE A 84 5.91 -10.69 -40.19
CA ILE A 84 6.27 -10.30 -38.83
C ILE A 84 7.16 -11.37 -38.16
N LEU A 85 6.85 -12.64 -38.37
CA LEU A 85 7.55 -13.76 -37.72
C LEU A 85 8.88 -14.13 -38.38
N SER A 86 8.92 -14.20 -39.68
CA SER A 86 10.08 -14.67 -40.46
C SER A 86 10.89 -13.56 -41.13
N GLY A 87 10.38 -12.35 -41.17
CA GLY A 87 11.07 -11.26 -41.87
C GLY A 87 10.91 -11.31 -43.37
N PHE A 88 11.99 -11.08 -44.13
CA PHE A 88 11.95 -10.76 -45.56
C PHE A 88 11.90 -11.96 -46.52
N GLU A 89 11.40 -13.10 -46.14
CA GLU A 89 11.45 -14.30 -46.99
C GLU A 89 10.37 -14.37 -48.11
N ASN A 90 9.61 -13.34 -48.35
CA ASN A 90 8.49 -13.43 -49.31
C ASN A 90 8.71 -12.59 -50.55
N ASP A 91 8.53 -13.23 -51.74
CA ASP A 91 8.44 -12.57 -53.04
C ASP A 91 7.25 -11.58 -53.11
N LEU A 92 6.34 -11.65 -52.19
CA LEU A 92 5.18 -10.77 -52.00
C LEU A 92 5.56 -9.61 -51.08
N PHE A 93 6.02 -8.51 -51.63
CA PHE A 93 6.31 -7.29 -50.88
C PHE A 93 5.53 -6.10 -51.46
N PRO A 94 5.09 -5.13 -50.61
CA PRO A 94 4.42 -3.95 -51.13
C PRO A 94 5.23 -3.24 -52.19
N ILE A 95 4.58 -2.73 -53.24
CA ILE A 95 5.24 -1.98 -54.28
C ILE A 95 5.27 -0.49 -53.95
N SER A 96 4.22 0.02 -53.30
CA SER A 96 4.13 1.42 -52.88
C SER A 96 5.21 1.79 -51.85
N VAL A 97 5.71 3.00 -51.90
CA VAL A 97 6.75 3.50 -50.96
C VAL A 97 6.24 3.47 -49.53
N LEU A 98 5.03 3.93 -49.30
CA LEU A 98 4.38 3.93 -47.97
C LEU A 98 4.03 2.51 -47.50
N GLY A 99 3.58 1.61 -48.40
CA GLY A 99 3.38 0.20 -48.07
C GLY A 99 4.66 -0.51 -47.64
N LYS A 100 5.79 -0.28 -48.35
CA LYS A 100 7.11 -0.77 -47.93
C LYS A 100 7.53 -0.29 -46.55
N PHE A 101 7.34 1.01 -46.28
CA PHE A 101 7.68 1.59 -45.00
C PHE A 101 6.82 0.99 -43.86
N LEU A 102 5.51 0.86 -44.08
CA LEU A 102 4.59 0.29 -43.08
C LEU A 102 4.84 -1.20 -42.83
N ALA A 103 5.13 -1.98 -43.86
CA ALA A 103 5.49 -3.40 -43.73
C ALA A 103 6.79 -3.57 -42.90
N THR A 104 7.79 -2.76 -43.21
CA THR A 104 9.06 -2.74 -42.45
C THR A 104 8.80 -2.32 -41.00
N LEU A 105 8.00 -1.28 -40.77
CA LEU A 105 7.61 -0.82 -39.44
C LEU A 105 6.86 -1.90 -38.64
N ALA A 106 5.99 -2.68 -39.30
CA ALA A 106 5.24 -3.77 -38.66
C ALA A 106 6.16 -4.86 -38.14
N ILE A 107 7.23 -5.21 -38.87
CA ILE A 107 8.26 -6.18 -38.45
C ILE A 107 8.94 -5.67 -37.17
N TYR A 108 9.41 -4.43 -37.17
CA TYR A 108 10.10 -3.85 -36.02
C TYR A 108 9.18 -3.71 -34.81
N LEU A 109 7.93 -3.26 -34.99
CA LEU A 109 6.95 -3.15 -33.91
C LEU A 109 6.61 -4.50 -33.29
N GLY A 110 6.49 -5.56 -34.10
CA GLY A 110 6.28 -6.93 -33.61
C GLY A 110 7.41 -7.39 -32.68
N TRP A 111 8.65 -7.31 -33.16
CA TRP A 111 9.83 -7.72 -32.38
C TRP A 111 10.12 -6.83 -31.18
N VAL A 112 10.04 -5.51 -31.37
CA VAL A 112 10.26 -4.54 -30.27
C VAL A 112 9.15 -4.65 -29.22
N GLY A 113 7.90 -4.82 -29.64
CA GLY A 113 6.77 -4.97 -28.71
C GLY A 113 6.88 -6.20 -27.84
N LEU A 114 7.24 -7.35 -28.42
CA LEU A 114 7.47 -8.59 -27.67
C LEU A 114 8.71 -8.47 -26.76
N GLY A 115 9.83 -7.97 -27.29
CA GLY A 115 11.04 -7.76 -26.52
C GLY A 115 10.87 -6.78 -25.37
N ALA A 116 10.17 -5.66 -25.59
CA ALA A 116 9.87 -4.68 -24.57
C ALA A 116 8.97 -5.25 -23.45
N SER A 117 7.97 -6.08 -23.79
CA SER A 117 7.10 -6.74 -22.80
C SER A 117 7.88 -7.67 -21.89
N ILE A 118 8.77 -8.51 -22.45
CA ILE A 118 9.63 -9.42 -21.69
C ILE A 118 10.60 -8.64 -20.81
N LEU A 119 11.23 -7.60 -21.37
CA LEU A 119 12.15 -6.75 -20.62
C LEU A 119 11.46 -6.02 -19.48
N PHE A 120 10.25 -5.48 -19.70
CA PHE A 120 9.48 -4.81 -18.69
C PHE A 120 9.10 -5.74 -17.53
N GLU A 121 8.65 -6.96 -17.84
CA GLU A 121 8.34 -7.98 -16.84
C GLU A 121 9.60 -8.36 -16.03
N TYR A 122 10.72 -8.58 -16.72
CA TYR A 122 11.99 -8.87 -16.08
C TYR A 122 12.44 -7.75 -15.12
N LEU A 123 12.41 -6.50 -15.56
CA LEU A 123 12.77 -5.33 -14.73
C LEU A 123 11.82 -5.16 -13.54
N THR A 124 10.53 -5.42 -13.73
CA THR A 124 9.55 -5.37 -12.66
C THR A 124 9.82 -6.45 -11.61
N ASN A 125 10.10 -7.68 -12.05
CA ASN A 125 10.43 -8.79 -11.15
C ASN A 125 11.73 -8.52 -10.36
N ILE A 126 12.75 -7.94 -10.98
CA ILE A 126 13.98 -7.51 -10.28
C ILE A 126 13.65 -6.45 -9.22
N LYS A 127 12.82 -5.47 -9.55
CA LYS A 127 12.43 -4.40 -8.61
C LYS A 127 11.67 -4.96 -7.41
N ILE A 128 10.73 -5.86 -7.64
CA ILE A 128 9.99 -6.54 -6.57
C ILE A 128 10.94 -7.37 -5.70
N LYS A 129 11.81 -8.16 -6.32
CA LYS A 129 12.80 -8.96 -5.59
C LYS A 129 13.70 -8.10 -4.70
N LYS A 130 14.24 -6.99 -5.22
CA LYS A 130 15.04 -6.04 -4.42
C LYS A 130 14.27 -5.45 -3.25
N ARG A 131 12.95 -5.17 -3.43
CA ARG A 131 12.09 -4.72 -2.32
C ARG A 131 11.93 -5.80 -1.25
N MET A 132 11.71 -7.06 -1.66
CA MET A 132 11.60 -8.19 -0.74
C MET A 132 12.92 -8.53 -0.03
N GLU A 133 14.06 -8.23 -0.66
CA GLU A 133 15.38 -8.36 -0.04
C GLU A 133 15.71 -7.21 0.94
N GLY A 134 14.86 -6.19 1.05
CA GLY A 134 15.03 -5.05 1.96
C GLY A 134 16.22 -4.15 1.65
N LYS A 135 16.69 -4.12 0.40
CA LYS A 135 17.86 -3.34 -0.03
C LYS A 135 17.51 -1.95 -0.56
N ASN A 136 16.23 -1.66 -0.75
CA ASN A 136 15.79 -0.38 -1.30
C ASN A 136 15.72 0.69 -0.21
N LYS A 137 16.11 1.92 -0.56
CA LYS A 137 15.87 3.09 0.28
C LYS A 137 14.41 3.51 0.15
N VAL A 138 13.76 3.77 1.27
CA VAL A 138 12.42 4.34 1.33
C VAL A 138 12.49 5.83 1.02
N ILE A 139 11.63 6.29 0.10
CA ILE A 139 11.60 7.69 -0.37
C ILE A 139 10.35 8.42 0.16
N HIS A 140 9.39 7.66 0.65
CA HIS A 140 8.10 8.21 1.09
C HIS A 140 8.24 9.07 2.35
N GLU A 141 7.38 10.08 2.46
CA GLU A 141 7.20 10.91 3.65
C GLU A 141 5.79 10.71 4.19
N GLY A 142 5.63 10.82 5.51
CA GLY A 142 4.33 10.60 6.15
C GLY A 142 3.88 9.13 6.15
N HIS A 143 4.81 8.20 5.94
CA HIS A 143 4.55 6.76 6.02
C HIS A 143 4.58 6.26 7.48
N TYR A 144 4.08 5.04 7.69
CA TYR A 144 4.09 4.37 8.99
C TYR A 144 5.25 3.39 9.05
N VAL A 145 5.99 3.36 10.17
CA VAL A 145 7.13 2.47 10.34
C VAL A 145 6.84 1.44 11.41
N ILE A 146 7.10 0.18 11.11
CA ILE A 146 6.97 -0.95 12.04
C ILE A 146 8.36 -1.49 12.34
N CYS A 147 8.72 -1.55 13.62
CA CYS A 147 9.97 -2.12 14.10
C CYS A 147 9.66 -3.30 15.01
N GLY A 148 10.26 -4.45 14.74
CA GLY A 148 9.92 -5.70 15.40
C GLY A 148 8.96 -6.56 14.61
N TRP A 149 8.88 -7.84 14.99
CA TRP A 149 8.02 -8.81 14.30
C TRP A 149 7.51 -9.87 15.26
N ASN A 150 6.21 -10.12 15.22
CA ASN A 150 5.58 -11.22 15.91
C ASN A 150 4.51 -11.88 15.02
N LEU A 151 3.85 -12.92 15.50
CA LEU A 151 2.84 -13.66 14.74
C LEU A 151 1.62 -12.81 14.33
N ARG A 152 1.35 -11.70 15.04
CA ARG A 152 0.20 -10.80 14.77
C ARG A 152 0.54 -9.71 13.77
N THR A 153 1.82 -9.49 13.49
CA THR A 153 2.27 -8.38 12.62
C THR A 153 1.67 -8.43 11.21
N PRO A 154 1.52 -9.58 10.54
CA PRO A 154 0.89 -9.65 9.22
C PRO A 154 -0.55 -9.12 9.22
N ASP A 155 -1.37 -9.60 10.15
CA ASP A 155 -2.78 -9.19 10.28
C ASP A 155 -2.89 -7.70 10.65
N PHE A 156 -2.00 -7.23 11.53
CA PHE A 156 -1.91 -5.81 11.88
C PHE A 156 -1.64 -4.94 10.66
N ILE A 157 -0.69 -5.32 9.79
CA ILE A 157 -0.36 -4.58 8.57
C ILE A 157 -1.56 -4.52 7.63
N GLU A 158 -2.23 -5.64 7.39
CA GLU A 158 -3.40 -5.68 6.50
C GLU A 158 -4.54 -4.80 7.02
N ASN A 159 -4.87 -4.91 8.30
CA ASN A 159 -5.91 -4.11 8.94
C ASN A 159 -5.55 -2.62 8.96
N SER A 160 -4.30 -2.26 9.26
CA SER A 160 -3.85 -0.87 9.29
C SER A 160 -3.89 -0.23 7.90
N ILE A 161 -3.49 -0.94 6.84
CA ILE A 161 -3.58 -0.42 5.47
C ILE A 161 -5.04 -0.17 5.10
N LYS A 162 -5.95 -1.08 5.45
CA LYS A 162 -7.38 -0.92 5.20
C LYS A 162 -7.91 0.30 5.96
N ALA A 163 -7.75 0.34 7.28
CA ALA A 163 -8.22 1.40 8.13
C ALA A 163 -7.72 2.79 7.68
N ILE A 164 -6.42 2.96 7.48
CA ILE A 164 -5.83 4.25 7.12
C ILE A 164 -6.25 4.69 5.71
N SER A 165 -6.41 3.76 4.77
CA SER A 165 -6.86 4.07 3.41
C SER A 165 -8.28 4.59 3.40
N ASP A 166 -9.16 4.01 4.21
CA ASP A 166 -10.57 4.41 4.31
C ASP A 166 -10.72 5.78 4.99
N PHE A 167 -9.92 6.05 6.04
CA PHE A 167 -9.96 7.34 6.74
C PHE A 167 -9.39 8.51 5.97
N SER A 168 -8.26 8.33 5.28
CA SER A 168 -7.50 9.48 4.78
C SER A 168 -7.69 9.75 3.29
N ASN A 169 -8.39 8.89 2.55
CA ASN A 169 -8.43 8.90 1.07
C ASN A 169 -7.00 8.96 0.45
N LYS A 170 -5.96 8.73 1.25
CA LYS A 170 -4.56 8.72 0.84
C LYS A 170 -4.05 7.28 0.80
N LYS A 171 -3.17 7.02 -0.14
CA LYS A 171 -2.50 5.73 -0.23
C LYS A 171 -1.65 5.51 1.02
N CYS A 172 -2.08 4.61 1.90
CA CYS A 172 -1.29 4.21 3.06
C CYS A 172 -0.03 3.48 2.63
N GLN A 173 1.10 3.83 3.23
CA GLN A 173 2.39 3.20 3.01
C GLN A 173 2.99 2.81 4.36
N ILE A 174 3.34 1.55 4.48
CA ILE A 174 3.97 0.98 5.68
C ILE A 174 5.38 0.53 5.32
N THR A 175 6.33 0.82 6.19
CA THR A 175 7.71 0.35 6.10
C THR A 175 8.01 -0.55 7.29
N ILE A 176 8.51 -1.75 7.04
CA ILE A 176 8.95 -2.67 8.09
C ILE A 176 10.46 -2.64 8.20
N ILE A 177 10.98 -2.56 9.41
CA ILE A 177 12.40 -2.73 9.72
C ILE A 177 12.59 -4.01 10.51
N ASN A 178 13.33 -4.97 9.94
CA ASN A 178 13.67 -6.22 10.63
C ASN A 178 14.96 -6.81 10.08
N ALA A 179 15.63 -7.60 10.89
CA ALA A 179 16.92 -8.20 10.55
C ALA A 179 16.81 -9.20 9.39
N ASP A 180 15.79 -10.05 9.38
CA ASP A 180 15.49 -10.96 8.27
C ASP A 180 14.02 -11.39 8.25
N LEU A 181 13.29 -10.96 7.23
CA LEU A 181 11.92 -11.37 6.95
C LEU A 181 11.76 -11.89 5.52
N THR A 182 12.83 -12.12 4.80
CA THR A 182 12.79 -12.45 3.37
C THR A 182 11.93 -13.69 3.11
N GLU A 183 12.14 -14.76 3.86
CA GLU A 183 11.37 -16.01 3.70
C GLU A 183 9.88 -15.82 4.06
N VAL A 184 9.60 -15.04 5.10
CA VAL A 184 8.21 -14.76 5.52
C VAL A 184 7.48 -13.94 4.45
N LEU A 185 8.13 -12.93 3.87
CA LEU A 185 7.56 -12.10 2.82
C LEU A 185 7.37 -12.88 1.51
N GLU A 186 8.25 -13.83 1.21
CA GLU A 186 8.13 -14.71 0.05
C GLU A 186 7.01 -15.74 0.20
N SER A 187 6.83 -16.29 1.40
CA SER A 187 5.81 -17.31 1.68
C SER A 187 4.41 -16.75 1.88
N ASN A 188 4.27 -15.52 2.38
CA ASN A 188 2.97 -14.88 2.64
C ASN A 188 2.50 -14.11 1.41
N GLN A 189 1.49 -14.68 0.72
CA GLN A 189 0.94 -14.12 -0.52
C GLN A 189 0.32 -12.72 -0.33
N ASN A 190 -0.28 -12.44 0.84
CA ASN A 190 -0.90 -11.13 1.11
C ASN A 190 0.16 -10.04 1.24
N LEU A 191 1.20 -10.27 2.05
CA LEU A 191 2.31 -9.33 2.20
C LEU A 191 3.04 -9.09 0.87
N ARG A 192 3.25 -10.14 0.10
CA ARG A 192 3.81 -10.04 -1.25
C ARG A 192 2.97 -9.13 -2.14
N ASN A 193 1.65 -9.31 -2.16
CA ASN A 193 0.74 -8.46 -2.93
C ASN A 193 0.83 -6.98 -2.49
N LEU A 194 1.01 -6.70 -1.20
CA LEU A 194 1.18 -5.34 -0.68
C LEU A 194 2.50 -4.72 -1.14
N ILE A 195 3.59 -5.50 -1.18
CA ILE A 195 4.88 -5.06 -1.72
C ILE A 195 4.77 -4.77 -3.22
N GLU A 196 4.11 -5.64 -3.98
CA GLU A 196 3.87 -5.46 -5.42
C GLU A 196 3.05 -4.19 -5.71
N LYS A 197 2.04 -3.89 -4.88
CA LYS A 197 1.24 -2.65 -4.96
C LYS A 197 1.98 -1.40 -4.49
N GLY A 198 3.15 -1.55 -3.85
CA GLY A 198 3.91 -0.45 -3.24
C GLY A 198 3.23 0.17 -2.03
N GLN A 199 2.45 -0.60 -1.30
CA GLN A 199 1.84 -0.22 -0.02
C GLN A 199 2.69 -0.68 1.17
N LEU A 200 3.57 -1.66 0.95
CA LEU A 200 4.49 -2.19 1.93
C LEU A 200 5.92 -2.12 1.39
N ASP A 201 6.82 -1.54 2.18
CA ASP A 201 8.26 -1.56 1.95
C ASP A 201 8.94 -2.31 3.09
N TYR A 202 10.01 -3.03 2.76
CA TYR A 202 10.83 -3.73 3.72
C TYR A 202 12.25 -3.19 3.69
N VAL A 203 12.82 -2.95 4.88
CA VAL A 203 14.21 -2.55 5.09
C VAL A 203 14.88 -3.61 5.95
N LYS A 204 15.84 -4.32 5.36
CA LYS A 204 16.61 -5.35 6.06
C LYS A 204 17.70 -4.72 6.90
N GLY A 205 17.61 -4.87 8.21
CA GLY A 205 18.61 -4.37 9.13
C GLY A 205 18.13 -4.34 10.58
N LYS A 206 19.03 -3.93 11.44
CA LYS A 206 18.72 -3.76 12.87
C LYS A 206 18.28 -2.32 13.13
N THR A 207 17.20 -2.11 13.87
CA THR A 207 16.67 -0.79 14.23
C THR A 207 17.66 0.08 15.02
N ARG A 208 18.71 -0.53 15.59
CA ARG A 208 19.79 0.19 16.28
C ARG A 208 20.87 0.76 15.35
N ASP A 209 20.81 0.41 14.08
CA ASP A 209 21.81 0.82 13.09
C ASP A 209 21.33 2.09 12.36
N VAL A 210 22.15 3.14 12.44
CA VAL A 210 21.88 4.45 11.86
C VAL A 210 21.61 4.34 10.35
N PHE A 211 22.38 3.52 9.65
CA PHE A 211 22.20 3.30 8.22
C PHE A 211 20.82 2.71 7.89
N THR A 212 20.36 1.75 8.70
CA THR A 212 19.04 1.14 8.55
C THR A 212 17.93 2.18 8.79
N LEU A 213 18.06 3.05 9.80
CA LEU A 213 17.10 4.10 10.09
C LEU A 213 17.04 5.15 8.96
N GLU A 214 18.20 5.52 8.39
CA GLU A 214 18.27 6.41 7.23
C GLU A 214 17.68 5.78 5.97
N GLN A 215 17.90 4.48 5.76
CA GLN A 215 17.34 3.74 4.63
C GLN A 215 15.81 3.67 4.72
N ALA A 216 15.27 3.55 5.92
CA ALA A 216 13.83 3.55 6.20
C ALA A 216 13.20 4.95 6.17
N ASN A 217 13.99 6.02 6.04
CA ASN A 217 13.53 7.42 6.09
C ASN A 217 12.68 7.72 7.34
N ILE A 218 13.13 7.19 8.48
CA ILE A 218 12.34 7.16 9.72
C ILE A 218 12.04 8.56 10.27
N ASP A 219 12.92 9.53 10.03
CA ASP A 219 12.77 10.94 10.42
C ASP A 219 11.64 11.68 9.66
N LYS A 220 11.09 11.06 8.63
CA LYS A 220 9.95 11.56 7.86
C LYS A 220 8.68 10.71 8.05
N ALA A 221 8.69 9.78 8.97
CA ALA A 221 7.52 8.96 9.29
C ALA A 221 6.41 9.77 9.97
N ALA A 222 5.16 9.40 9.73
CA ALA A 222 4.02 9.94 10.48
C ALA A 222 3.93 9.33 11.88
N SER A 223 4.15 8.01 11.97
CA SER A 223 4.14 7.29 13.24
C SER A 223 5.04 6.05 13.16
N ILE A 224 5.52 5.62 14.31
CA ILE A 224 6.38 4.46 14.47
C ILE A 224 5.75 3.52 15.50
N VAL A 225 5.63 2.24 15.14
CA VAL A 225 5.14 1.18 16.03
C VAL A 225 6.29 0.23 16.34
N LEU A 226 6.57 0.05 17.61
CA LEU A 226 7.57 -0.88 18.11
C LEU A 226 6.89 -2.11 18.67
N PHE A 227 6.99 -3.24 17.96
CA PHE A 227 6.46 -4.51 18.45
C PHE A 227 7.47 -5.24 19.32
N ALA A 228 6.98 -5.88 20.38
CA ALA A 228 7.74 -6.88 21.10
C ALA A 228 7.96 -8.12 20.19
N ASP A 229 9.19 -8.61 20.13
CA ASP A 229 9.56 -9.79 19.32
C ASP A 229 9.09 -11.08 20.00
N GLY A 230 7.80 -11.31 20.04
CA GLY A 230 7.20 -12.48 20.69
C GLY A 230 7.16 -12.39 22.22
N LEU A 231 7.14 -13.54 22.90
CA LEU A 231 7.08 -13.69 24.35
C LEU A 231 8.44 -14.07 24.97
N GLU A 232 9.53 -13.80 24.28
CA GLU A 232 10.88 -14.04 24.81
C GLU A 232 11.18 -13.11 25.99
N SER A 233 11.96 -13.58 26.93
CA SER A 233 12.23 -12.85 28.18
C SER A 233 12.92 -11.50 27.99
N ASP A 234 13.62 -11.29 26.87
CA ASP A 234 14.32 -10.06 26.50
C ASP A 234 13.58 -9.21 25.45
N ALA A 235 12.32 -9.56 25.11
CA ALA A 235 11.55 -8.85 24.08
C ALA A 235 11.33 -7.37 24.42
N ASP A 236 10.98 -7.09 25.66
CA ASP A 236 10.70 -5.73 26.13
C ASP A 236 11.99 -4.90 26.24
N GLU A 237 13.11 -5.51 26.66
CA GLU A 237 14.43 -4.86 26.65
C GLU A 237 14.85 -4.49 25.22
N ARG A 238 14.59 -5.37 24.25
CA ARG A 238 14.86 -5.07 22.84
C ARG A 238 13.99 -3.93 22.34
N THR A 239 12.72 -3.86 22.76
CA THR A 239 11.80 -2.76 22.44
C THR A 239 12.31 -1.44 23.01
N LEU A 240 12.76 -1.41 24.26
CA LEU A 240 13.37 -0.24 24.88
C LEU A 240 14.63 0.21 24.14
N LEU A 241 15.53 -0.72 23.79
CA LEU A 241 16.74 -0.39 23.04
C LEU A 241 16.44 0.16 21.63
N ARG A 242 15.36 -0.29 20.99
CA ARG A 242 14.87 0.27 19.70
C ARG A 242 14.37 1.69 19.91
N ALA A 243 13.53 1.92 20.94
CA ALA A 243 13.02 3.25 21.26
C ALA A 243 14.15 4.26 21.47
N LEU A 244 15.12 3.92 22.31
CA LEU A 244 16.31 4.75 22.57
C LEU A 244 17.10 5.07 21.29
N ALA A 245 17.30 4.08 20.42
CA ALA A 245 18.05 4.28 19.18
C ALA A 245 17.31 5.23 18.22
N ILE A 246 15.98 5.07 18.08
CA ILE A 246 15.14 5.90 17.22
C ILE A 246 15.07 7.32 17.76
N SER A 247 14.79 7.52 19.05
CA SER A 247 14.74 8.83 19.69
C SER A 247 16.04 9.59 19.51
N ARG A 248 17.17 8.91 19.78
CA ARG A 248 18.50 9.51 19.57
C ARG A 248 18.75 9.91 18.11
N PHE A 249 18.33 9.07 17.17
CA PHE A 249 18.48 9.34 15.74
C PHE A 249 17.66 10.56 15.34
N CYS A 250 16.38 10.62 15.72
CA CYS A 250 15.47 11.72 15.39
C CYS A 250 15.94 13.05 16.02
N ARG A 251 16.36 13.03 17.30
CA ARG A 251 16.93 14.21 17.96
C ARG A 251 18.18 14.74 17.25
N ASN A 252 19.09 13.85 16.83
CA ASN A 252 20.31 14.24 16.12
C ASN A 252 20.03 14.85 14.76
N LYS A 253 19.00 14.38 14.06
CA LYS A 253 18.57 14.96 12.77
C LYS A 253 17.91 16.32 12.95
N ASN A 254 16.99 16.46 13.89
CA ASN A 254 16.32 17.74 14.19
C ASN A 254 17.32 18.84 14.60
N ASN A 255 18.35 18.49 15.36
CA ASN A 255 19.42 19.45 15.74
C ASN A 255 20.27 19.92 14.55
N LYS A 256 20.39 19.13 13.48
CA LYS A 256 21.16 19.49 12.27
C LYS A 256 20.36 20.35 11.31
N GLU A 257 19.04 20.27 11.30
CA GLU A 257 18.14 21.00 10.38
C GLU A 257 17.68 22.37 10.90
N ASN A 258 18.45 23.03 11.80
CA ASN A 258 18.21 24.39 12.28
C ASN A 258 16.82 24.66 12.89
N GLY A 259 16.44 23.93 13.93
CA GLY A 259 15.56 24.47 14.99
C GLY A 259 14.13 24.85 14.64
N THR A 260 13.61 24.54 13.46
CA THR A 260 12.16 24.54 13.26
C THR A 260 11.61 23.29 13.92
N SER A 261 10.86 23.47 15.01
CA SER A 261 10.20 22.39 15.74
C SER A 261 9.26 21.65 14.77
N LYS A 262 9.79 20.62 14.13
CA LYS A 262 8.96 19.64 13.45
C LYS A 262 8.22 18.89 14.56
N ASP A 263 6.92 18.70 14.40
CA ASP A 263 6.14 17.90 15.32
C ASP A 263 6.89 16.60 15.59
N SER A 264 7.06 16.26 16.87
CA SER A 264 7.77 15.04 17.25
C SER A 264 7.05 13.84 16.65
N ILE A 265 7.82 12.92 16.05
CA ILE A 265 7.25 11.71 15.46
C ILE A 265 6.54 10.93 16.56
N TYR A 266 5.32 10.48 16.28
CA TYR A 266 4.51 9.74 17.23
C TYR A 266 4.97 8.28 17.33
N ILE A 267 5.45 7.87 18.50
CA ILE A 267 6.02 6.54 18.74
C ILE A 267 5.11 5.76 19.69
N ILE A 268 4.67 4.58 19.25
CA ILE A 268 3.86 3.64 20.03
C ILE A 268 4.73 2.41 20.30
N ALA A 269 4.78 1.94 21.53
CA ALA A 269 5.52 0.73 21.90
C ALA A 269 4.61 -0.33 22.53
N GLU A 270 4.73 -1.55 22.05
CA GLU A 270 4.16 -2.75 22.66
C GLU A 270 5.14 -3.34 23.66
N VAL A 271 4.65 -3.69 24.85
CA VAL A 271 5.39 -4.43 25.86
C VAL A 271 4.55 -5.58 26.43
N ASN A 272 5.24 -6.60 26.93
CA ASN A 272 4.61 -7.70 27.65
C ASN A 272 4.52 -7.42 29.15
N ASP A 273 5.50 -6.67 29.72
CA ASP A 273 5.59 -6.33 31.13
C ASP A 273 5.53 -4.82 31.33
N ARG A 274 4.57 -4.36 32.16
CA ARG A 274 4.36 -2.95 32.47
C ARG A 274 5.55 -2.27 33.14
N GLN A 275 6.47 -3.01 33.76
CA GLN A 275 7.67 -2.43 34.40
C GLN A 275 8.52 -1.58 33.43
N PHE A 276 8.44 -1.83 32.12
CA PHE A 276 9.14 -1.08 31.08
C PHE A 276 8.47 0.22 30.66
N GLU A 277 7.20 0.47 31.08
CA GLU A 277 6.39 1.64 30.67
C GLU A 277 7.11 2.95 30.98
N SER A 278 7.56 3.17 32.23
CA SER A 278 8.25 4.41 32.61
C SER A 278 9.51 4.65 31.79
N SER A 279 10.36 3.61 31.61
CA SER A 279 11.60 3.73 30.86
C SER A 279 11.36 4.03 29.36
N LEU A 280 10.28 3.52 28.79
CA LEU A 280 9.88 3.82 27.40
C LEU A 280 9.36 5.25 27.28
N LEU A 281 8.52 5.72 28.18
CA LEU A 281 8.03 7.11 28.20
C LEU A 281 9.21 8.09 28.34
N ASP A 282 10.19 7.80 29.19
CA ASP A 282 11.44 8.57 29.33
C ASP A 282 12.30 8.57 28.04
N SER A 283 12.02 7.62 27.13
CA SER A 283 12.73 7.47 25.86
C SER A 283 12.01 8.10 24.68
N ASP A 284 11.17 9.12 24.90
CA ASP A 284 10.33 9.82 23.89
C ASP A 284 9.26 8.92 23.22
N VAL A 285 8.90 7.81 23.81
CA VAL A 285 7.74 7.03 23.39
C VAL A 285 6.47 7.76 23.85
N ASN A 286 5.52 7.96 22.95
CA ASN A 286 4.28 8.70 23.25
C ASN A 286 3.23 7.83 23.94
N GLU A 287 3.12 6.56 23.50
CA GLU A 287 2.19 5.60 24.08
C GLU A 287 2.85 4.22 24.27
N VAL A 288 2.59 3.61 25.41
CA VAL A 288 3.02 2.24 25.73
C VAL A 288 1.77 1.36 25.94
N ILE A 289 1.74 0.25 25.23
CA ILE A 289 0.63 -0.71 25.25
C ILE A 289 1.11 -2.02 25.86
N CYS A 290 0.69 -2.31 27.10
CA CYS A 290 0.94 -3.59 27.72
C CYS A 290 -0.15 -4.59 27.33
N THR A 291 0.12 -5.40 26.29
CA THR A 291 -0.89 -6.31 25.72
C THR A 291 -1.30 -7.43 26.66
N THR A 292 -0.38 -7.91 27.50
CA THR A 292 -0.65 -8.94 28.51
C THR A 292 -1.61 -8.43 29.57
N GLU A 293 -1.41 -7.22 30.07
CA GLU A 293 -2.29 -6.62 31.08
C GLU A 293 -3.70 -6.36 30.53
N ILE A 294 -3.78 -5.78 29.33
CA ILE A 294 -5.08 -5.55 28.67
C ILE A 294 -5.82 -6.86 28.46
N GLY A 295 -5.14 -7.91 27.99
CA GLY A 295 -5.73 -9.22 27.81
C GLY A 295 -6.26 -9.81 29.13
N ASN A 296 -5.47 -9.74 30.21
CA ASN A 296 -5.86 -10.19 31.54
C ASN A 296 -7.05 -9.43 32.09
N ASN A 297 -7.07 -8.10 31.91
CA ASN A 297 -8.18 -7.25 32.34
C ASN A 297 -9.48 -7.60 31.59
N ILE A 298 -9.42 -7.85 30.29
CA ILE A 298 -10.57 -8.30 29.51
C ILE A 298 -11.09 -9.65 30.01
N ILE A 299 -10.20 -10.62 30.25
CA ILE A 299 -10.59 -11.93 30.78
C ILE A 299 -11.25 -11.80 32.15
N THR A 300 -10.64 -11.04 33.05
CA THR A 300 -11.16 -10.81 34.41
C THR A 300 -12.54 -10.15 34.39
N GLN A 301 -12.73 -9.14 33.58
CA GLN A 301 -14.00 -8.46 33.42
C GLN A 301 -15.07 -9.38 32.81
N THR A 302 -14.70 -10.19 31.83
CA THR A 302 -15.60 -11.14 31.18
C THR A 302 -16.06 -12.26 32.12
N MET A 303 -15.23 -12.66 33.10
CA MET A 303 -15.62 -13.61 34.14
C MET A 303 -16.81 -13.09 34.97
N ASN A 304 -16.86 -11.80 35.25
CA ASN A 304 -17.93 -11.17 36.00
C ASN A 304 -19.11 -10.75 35.11
N THR A 305 -18.86 -10.36 33.88
CA THR A 305 -19.87 -9.82 32.95
C THR A 305 -19.88 -10.63 31.66
N LYS A 306 -20.82 -11.57 31.57
CA LYS A 306 -20.96 -12.44 30.41
C LYS A 306 -21.23 -11.64 29.14
N GLY A 307 -20.49 -11.89 28.08
CA GLY A 307 -20.65 -11.23 26.79
C GLY A 307 -19.84 -9.94 26.61
N LEU A 308 -19.16 -9.45 27.67
CA LEU A 308 -18.37 -8.22 27.58
C LEU A 308 -17.23 -8.33 26.53
N SER A 309 -16.60 -9.50 26.40
CA SER A 309 -15.55 -9.71 25.41
C SER A 309 -16.03 -9.49 23.98
N MET A 310 -17.29 -9.83 23.66
CA MET A 310 -17.87 -9.60 22.33
C MET A 310 -18.04 -8.10 22.07
N VAL A 311 -18.52 -7.36 23.07
CA VAL A 311 -18.67 -5.89 22.97
C VAL A 311 -17.32 -5.20 22.79
N LEU A 312 -16.32 -5.60 23.57
CA LEU A 312 -14.97 -5.04 23.46
C LEU A 312 -14.32 -5.40 22.11
N GLN A 313 -14.54 -6.62 21.61
CA GLN A 313 -14.05 -7.02 20.31
C GLN A 313 -14.70 -6.21 19.18
N ASP A 314 -16.00 -5.95 19.26
CA ASP A 314 -16.71 -5.10 18.31
C ASP A 314 -16.15 -3.66 18.30
N LEU A 315 -15.93 -3.08 19.48
CA LEU A 315 -15.42 -1.71 19.64
C LEU A 315 -13.94 -1.54 19.26
N LEU A 316 -13.14 -2.60 19.36
CA LEU A 316 -11.70 -2.57 19.09
C LEU A 316 -11.33 -3.10 17.69
N SER A 317 -12.28 -3.72 16.98
CA SER A 317 -12.05 -4.21 15.62
C SER A 317 -12.47 -3.18 14.58
N TYR A 318 -11.61 -2.99 13.56
CA TYR A 318 -11.95 -2.15 12.43
C TYR A 318 -12.72 -2.97 11.38
N SER A 319 -14.00 -2.65 11.16
CA SER A 319 -14.81 -3.19 10.06
C SER A 319 -15.99 -2.26 9.75
N ASP A 320 -16.47 -2.31 8.50
CA ASP A 320 -17.57 -1.44 8.03
C ASP A 320 -18.88 -1.63 8.80
N ASP A 321 -19.04 -2.76 9.50
CA ASP A 321 -20.27 -3.12 10.22
C ASP A 321 -20.14 -3.00 11.74
N ASN A 322 -18.96 -2.64 12.28
CA ASN A 322 -18.69 -2.58 13.71
C ASN A 322 -18.75 -1.14 14.26
N ASN A 323 -18.97 -1.03 15.57
CA ASN A 323 -18.83 0.25 16.25
C ASN A 323 -17.36 0.51 16.56
N GLU A 324 -16.90 1.74 16.40
CA GLU A 324 -15.51 2.12 16.56
C GLU A 324 -15.37 3.35 17.45
N PHE A 325 -14.18 3.48 18.08
CA PHE A 325 -13.81 4.69 18.82
C PHE A 325 -13.14 5.69 17.89
N TYR A 326 -13.67 6.89 17.83
CA TYR A 326 -13.09 8.01 17.11
C TYR A 326 -12.72 9.14 18.06
N THR A 327 -11.56 9.74 17.83
CA THR A 327 -11.18 11.00 18.46
C THR A 327 -11.35 12.13 17.44
N ILE A 328 -12.19 13.09 17.77
CA ILE A 328 -12.46 14.26 16.93
C ILE A 328 -11.63 15.43 17.47
N ASP A 329 -10.71 15.97 16.66
CA ASP A 329 -9.97 17.17 17.04
C ASP A 329 -10.88 18.40 16.87
N LEU A 330 -11.13 19.10 17.97
CA LEU A 330 -11.96 20.32 17.98
C LEU A 330 -11.32 21.47 17.17
N LYS A 331 -10.02 21.47 16.92
CA LYS A 331 -9.39 22.46 16.03
C LYS A 331 -9.88 22.32 14.59
N VAL A 332 -10.19 21.10 14.16
CA VAL A 332 -10.74 20.82 12.82
C VAL A 332 -12.25 21.09 12.79
N HIS A 333 -12.92 20.91 13.91
CA HIS A 333 -14.38 21.06 14.04
C HIS A 333 -14.75 22.23 14.96
N ALA A 334 -14.31 23.43 14.58
CA ALA A 334 -14.52 24.66 15.35
C ALA A 334 -16.00 24.93 15.70
N SER A 335 -16.95 24.39 14.94
CA SER A 335 -18.38 24.47 15.22
C SER A 335 -18.82 23.75 16.50
N LEU A 336 -18.01 22.86 17.04
CA LEU A 336 -18.27 22.12 18.29
C LEU A 336 -17.62 22.78 19.49
N VAL A 337 -16.78 23.78 19.29
CA VAL A 337 -16.10 24.51 20.39
C VAL A 337 -17.09 25.32 21.21
N GLY A 338 -16.99 25.18 22.50
CA GLY A 338 -17.81 25.95 23.48
C GLY A 338 -19.13 25.33 23.89
N TYR A 339 -19.47 24.15 23.34
CA TYR A 339 -20.59 23.37 23.85
C TYR A 339 -20.17 22.50 25.04
N THR A 340 -21.08 22.33 26.00
CA THR A 340 -20.91 21.37 27.09
C THR A 340 -21.14 19.94 26.62
N TYR A 341 -20.69 18.95 27.40
CA TYR A 341 -20.96 17.54 27.14
C TYR A 341 -22.45 17.25 26.94
N ASP A 342 -23.30 17.82 27.82
CA ASP A 342 -24.73 17.59 27.78
C ASP A 342 -25.42 18.24 26.56
N GLU A 343 -24.85 19.30 26.00
CA GLU A 343 -25.32 19.93 24.76
C GLU A 343 -24.85 19.15 23.51
N LEU A 344 -23.63 18.64 23.54
CA LEU A 344 -23.07 17.86 22.41
C LEU A 344 -23.71 16.49 22.26
N LEU A 345 -24.04 15.84 23.38
CA LEU A 345 -24.60 14.49 23.40
C LEU A 345 -25.84 14.34 22.50
N PRO A 346 -26.91 15.15 22.61
CA PRO A 346 -28.09 15.03 21.76
C PRO A 346 -27.82 15.46 20.32
N MET A 347 -26.86 16.35 20.08
CA MET A 347 -26.48 16.78 18.71
C MET A 347 -25.81 15.64 17.95
N LEU A 348 -24.84 14.96 18.56
CA LEU A 348 -24.10 13.87 17.95
C LEU A 348 -24.95 12.60 17.77
N ARG A 349 -25.89 12.37 18.69
CA ARG A 349 -26.84 11.25 18.62
C ARG A 349 -27.73 11.27 17.39
N LYS A 350 -28.01 12.43 16.79
CA LYS A 350 -28.72 12.55 15.52
C LYS A 350 -27.97 11.93 14.34
N TYR A 351 -26.66 11.80 14.47
CA TYR A 351 -25.77 11.21 13.47
C TYR A 351 -25.32 9.80 13.86
N ASN A 352 -26.02 9.13 14.79
CA ASN A 352 -25.64 7.83 15.36
C ASN A 352 -24.26 7.81 16.03
N ILE A 353 -23.81 8.96 16.55
CA ILE A 353 -22.55 9.08 17.27
C ILE A 353 -22.86 9.14 18.77
N GLN A 354 -22.28 8.21 19.53
CA GLN A 354 -22.33 8.19 20.97
C GLN A 354 -21.12 8.93 21.55
N LEU A 355 -21.32 10.10 22.13
CA LEU A 355 -20.24 10.79 22.83
C LEU A 355 -19.91 10.05 24.13
N ILE A 356 -18.65 9.66 24.29
CA ILE A 356 -18.14 8.90 25.44
C ILE A 356 -17.50 9.86 26.46
N GLY A 357 -16.74 10.83 25.96
CA GLY A 357 -16.06 11.80 26.81
C GLY A 357 -15.39 12.92 26.04
N ILE A 358 -14.83 13.86 26.75
CA ILE A 358 -14.01 14.95 26.23
C ILE A 358 -12.62 14.79 26.85
N LYS A 359 -11.59 14.62 26.02
CA LYS A 359 -10.18 14.56 26.44
C LYS A 359 -9.57 15.94 26.22
N SER A 360 -9.08 16.56 27.28
CA SER A 360 -8.25 17.75 27.18
C SER A 360 -6.79 17.36 27.32
N VAL A 361 -5.97 17.78 26.34
CA VAL A 361 -4.52 17.55 26.34
C VAL A 361 -3.86 18.90 26.45
N PHE A 362 -3.24 19.18 27.59
CA PHE A 362 -2.41 20.35 27.76
C PHE A 362 -0.95 19.92 27.70
N TYR A 363 -0.24 20.49 26.74
CA TYR A 363 1.22 20.41 26.71
C TYR A 363 1.79 21.48 27.63
N ASP A 364 2.25 21.10 28.82
CA ASP A 364 3.17 21.93 29.56
C ASP A 364 4.55 21.81 28.92
N LYS A 365 5.01 22.88 28.28
CA LYS A 365 6.31 22.97 27.62
C LYS A 365 7.49 22.74 28.57
N GLN A 366 7.29 22.78 29.88
CA GLN A 366 8.35 22.63 30.89
C GLN A 366 8.47 21.22 31.45
N ASN A 367 7.40 20.42 31.51
CA ASN A 367 7.41 19.15 32.22
C ASN A 367 7.01 17.91 31.40
N SER A 368 6.68 18.02 30.11
CA SER A 368 6.31 16.90 29.22
C SER A 368 5.25 15.93 29.78
N THR A 369 4.48 16.34 30.79
CA THR A 369 3.44 15.55 31.44
C THR A 369 2.08 15.86 30.87
N ILE A 370 1.30 14.81 30.58
CA ILE A 370 -0.12 14.92 30.24
C ILE A 370 -0.86 15.08 31.58
N GLU A 371 -1.26 16.31 31.93
CA GLU A 371 -2.18 16.51 33.05
C GLU A 371 -3.61 16.29 32.58
N VAL A 372 -4.30 15.35 33.22
CA VAL A 372 -5.75 15.20 33.11
C VAL A 372 -6.35 16.29 33.97
N ILE A 373 -6.86 17.35 33.35
CA ILE A 373 -7.45 18.48 34.04
C ILE A 373 -8.85 18.13 34.49
N ASP A 374 -9.19 18.60 35.69
CA ASP A 374 -10.53 18.44 36.28
C ASP A 374 -11.61 19.08 35.38
N ARG A 375 -12.81 18.49 35.41
CA ARG A 375 -13.98 18.85 34.61
C ARG A 375 -14.28 20.34 34.65
N GLU A 376 -14.16 20.99 35.83
CA GLU A 376 -14.45 22.40 36.02
C GLU A 376 -13.45 23.32 35.30
N GLU A 377 -12.19 22.98 35.29
CA GLU A 377 -11.14 23.72 34.59
C GLU A 377 -11.28 23.62 33.06
N ILE A 378 -11.72 22.46 32.56
CA ILE A 378 -12.03 22.26 31.12
C ILE A 378 -13.18 23.20 30.70
N ILE A 379 -14.22 23.27 31.50
CA ILE A 379 -15.41 24.13 31.24
C ILE A 379 -15.01 25.61 31.22
N GLU A 380 -14.16 26.03 32.14
CA GLU A 380 -13.72 27.42 32.22
C GLU A 380 -12.86 27.83 31.06
N ARG A 381 -11.94 26.98 30.62
CA ARG A 381 -11.09 27.23 29.45
C ARG A 381 -11.84 27.17 28.10
N LEU A 382 -12.82 26.27 27.96
CA LEU A 382 -13.71 26.24 26.80
C LEU A 382 -14.60 27.46 26.71
N LYS A 383 -14.97 28.08 27.84
CA LYS A 383 -15.68 29.38 27.88
C LYS A 383 -14.81 30.53 27.40
N ILE A 384 -13.53 30.56 27.77
CA ILE A 384 -12.55 31.57 27.33
C ILE A 384 -12.31 31.44 25.82
N GLU A 385 -12.17 30.25 25.30
CA GLU A 385 -12.03 30.02 23.84
C GLU A 385 -13.27 30.40 23.05
N LYS A 386 -14.47 30.19 23.60
CA LYS A 386 -15.76 30.63 23.03
C LYS A 386 -15.87 32.15 22.95
N GLU A 387 -15.36 32.87 23.94
CA GLU A 387 -15.34 34.32 23.95
C GLU A 387 -14.33 34.86 22.91
N LEU A 388 -13.15 34.24 22.77
CA LEU A 388 -12.16 34.57 21.78
C LEU A 388 -12.66 34.32 20.34
N THR A 389 -13.39 33.24 20.10
CA THR A 389 -13.94 32.90 18.77
C THR A 389 -15.14 33.78 18.38
N ARG A 390 -15.79 34.45 19.33
CA ARG A 390 -16.86 35.44 19.07
C ARG A 390 -16.35 36.84 18.73
N GLN A 391 -15.06 37.11 18.95
CA GLN A 391 -14.40 38.39 18.63
C GLN A 391 -13.72 38.42 17.28
N PHE A 392 -13.67 37.29 16.57
CA PHE A 392 -13.22 37.16 15.17
C PHE A 392 -14.37 36.65 14.29
#